data_e4e5ad97c511b801d168ba2dbc094b5e
#
_entry.id   e4e5ad97c511b801d168ba2dbc094b5e
#
_cell.length_a   1.000
_cell.length_b   1.000
_cell.length_c   1.000
_cell.angle_alpha   90.00
_cell.angle_beta   90.00
_cell.angle_gamma   90.00
#
_symmetry.space_group_name_H-M   'P 1'
#
loop_
_entity.id
_entity.type
_entity.pdbx_description
1 polymer ?
#
loop_
_entity_poly.entity_id
_entity_poly.type
_entity_poly.pdbx_seq_one_letter_code
_entity_poly.pdbx_strand_id
1 'polypeptide(L)'
;MPVNSPNINILWSRLIIEELLRNGVEYFCLASGSRSAPLAVALSQTPQAKSFIHYDERGLGFHAVGYAAAARKPAALITTSGTAVANLFPALIEAGKKKLPLIVLTADRPPELRHTGANQTIDQVKMFGDTVRFYFDMPCPTEDIPPEVVLTTIDQAVFRARGELPGPVHINCMFREPLAPVETRRSFRQYLKPLKSWLAAGDAYTRYRRGETHLPEPVLEEILTALGGIQNGVIAVGKLSSSEDENAVLALSQQLNWPVFPDISSGLRLGHPEENIIPHFDQILLSEKFIEQLPVDGVLQVGGRMTSKRWTDLIKKKQPRHHIMVLNHPLRNDPAHTVSLRIQSGIASFCSAIIPGLPQRAATPSLARLQGASETVSTRIEKSLYTADNTLSEPAVCRMISELIPRDTALFLANSMPIRDMDMFASAGHNPVRTGANRGASGIDGTIASAVGFTKGHGTAGTLIIGDLALLHDINSLMMTKSLSHPLVIVVLNNDGGGIFSFLPIAQFKNAFEKYFGTPHGLTFAHAARLFGLAYDSPRTQTEFQKNYESALKRKKSTIIEIKTVRGENHTLHQRLQDAVRRAVDGTDAKRPSAALFPRSLVRRTNKVRLRAHSGNALHTDILHQSHNKIL
;
A
#
# COMPACT_ATOMS: atom_id res chain seq x y z
N MET A 1 -22.44 31.52 -4.29
CA MET A 1 -23.54 30.95 -5.09
C MET A 1 -23.19 31.07 -6.56
N PRO A 2 -23.42 30.06 -7.42
CA PRO A 2 -23.04 30.05 -8.83
C PRO A 2 -23.68 31.13 -9.71
N VAL A 3 -24.78 31.75 -9.27
CA VAL A 3 -25.56 32.72 -10.06
C VAL A 3 -24.74 33.92 -10.59
N ASN A 4 -23.69 34.32 -9.85
CA ASN A 4 -22.82 35.46 -10.22
C ASN A 4 -21.47 34.95 -10.77
N SER A 5 -21.48 33.93 -11.61
CA SER A 5 -20.26 33.47 -12.26
C SER A 5 -19.85 34.40 -13.40
N PRO A 6 -18.56 34.73 -13.58
CA PRO A 6 -18.12 35.68 -14.59
C PRO A 6 -18.33 35.16 -16.02
N ASN A 7 -18.26 33.85 -16.25
CA ASN A 7 -18.51 33.21 -17.54
C ASN A 7 -19.00 31.76 -17.35
N ILE A 8 -19.39 31.13 -18.43
CA ILE A 8 -20.00 29.79 -18.42
C ILE A 8 -18.96 28.70 -17.96
N ASN A 9 -17.67 28.84 -18.26
CA ASN A 9 -16.63 27.89 -17.83
C ASN A 9 -16.51 27.89 -16.31
N ILE A 10 -16.47 29.07 -15.69
CA ILE A 10 -16.43 29.19 -14.23
C ILE A 10 -17.74 28.69 -13.61
N LEU A 11 -18.88 28.93 -14.24
CA LEU A 11 -20.17 28.43 -13.77
C LEU A 11 -20.19 26.89 -13.71
N TRP A 12 -19.82 26.19 -14.81
CA TRP A 12 -19.81 24.74 -14.83
C TRP A 12 -18.80 24.18 -13.85
N SER A 13 -17.63 24.81 -13.75
CA SER A 13 -16.62 24.42 -12.77
C SER A 13 -17.11 24.52 -11.31
N ARG A 14 -17.88 25.56 -10.99
CA ARG A 14 -18.55 25.72 -9.69
C ARG A 14 -19.59 24.63 -9.44
N LEU A 15 -20.40 24.29 -10.45
CA LEU A 15 -21.38 23.21 -10.36
C LEU A 15 -20.66 21.86 -10.08
N ILE A 16 -19.57 21.59 -10.79
CA ILE A 16 -18.75 20.37 -10.59
C ILE A 16 -18.21 20.30 -9.15
N ILE A 17 -17.55 21.37 -8.67
CA ILE A 17 -16.93 21.38 -7.33
C ILE A 17 -18.00 21.27 -6.23
N GLU A 18 -19.09 22.01 -6.36
CA GLU A 18 -20.19 21.97 -5.39
C GLU A 18 -20.84 20.57 -5.33
N GLU A 19 -21.09 19.95 -6.49
CA GLU A 19 -21.71 18.62 -6.54
C GLU A 19 -20.79 17.54 -6.00
N LEU A 20 -19.48 17.66 -6.23
CA LEU A 20 -18.49 16.77 -5.59
C LEU A 20 -18.52 16.87 -4.06
N LEU A 21 -18.60 18.10 -3.52
CA LEU A 21 -18.72 18.32 -2.07
C LEU A 21 -19.99 17.70 -1.49
N ARG A 22 -21.14 17.88 -2.15
CA ARG A 22 -22.43 17.30 -1.76
C ARG A 22 -22.43 15.78 -1.80
N ASN A 23 -21.58 15.19 -2.64
CA ASN A 23 -21.29 13.76 -2.67
C ASN A 23 -20.19 13.33 -1.69
N GLY A 24 -19.71 14.22 -0.80
CA GLY A 24 -18.71 13.92 0.23
C GLY A 24 -17.29 13.80 -0.30
N VAL A 25 -16.96 14.40 -1.45
CA VAL A 25 -15.59 14.55 -1.95
C VAL A 25 -15.07 15.90 -1.47
N GLU A 26 -14.34 15.90 -0.36
CA GLU A 26 -13.90 17.12 0.32
C GLU A 26 -12.43 17.50 0.03
N TYR A 27 -11.63 16.56 -0.50
CA TYR A 27 -10.20 16.74 -0.68
C TYR A 27 -9.83 16.76 -2.17
N PHE A 28 -9.22 17.86 -2.60
CA PHE A 28 -8.89 18.16 -3.98
C PHE A 28 -7.38 18.32 -4.14
N CYS A 29 -6.77 17.52 -4.99
CA CYS A 29 -5.36 17.59 -5.35
C CYS A 29 -5.26 18.24 -6.74
N LEU A 30 -4.54 19.37 -6.84
CA LEU A 30 -4.47 20.17 -8.07
C LEU A 30 -3.03 20.34 -8.54
N ALA A 31 -2.76 20.01 -9.80
CA ALA A 31 -1.58 20.44 -10.53
C ALA A 31 -1.92 21.62 -11.44
N SER A 32 -1.17 22.71 -11.28
CA SER A 32 -1.46 23.97 -11.94
C SER A 32 -1.21 23.92 -13.45
N GLY A 33 -2.10 24.55 -14.22
CA GLY A 33 -1.91 24.75 -15.65
C GLY A 33 -3.04 25.61 -16.25
N SER A 34 -2.79 26.23 -17.41
CA SER A 34 -3.71 27.20 -17.99
C SER A 34 -5.10 26.61 -18.25
N ARG A 35 -5.18 25.40 -18.85
CA ARG A 35 -6.49 24.83 -19.24
C ARG A 35 -7.36 24.45 -18.05
N SER A 36 -6.75 24.16 -16.88
CA SER A 36 -7.49 23.87 -15.65
C SER A 36 -7.89 25.13 -14.85
N ALA A 37 -7.58 26.34 -15.34
CA ALA A 37 -7.90 27.58 -14.65
C ALA A 37 -9.37 27.70 -14.21
N PRO A 38 -10.39 27.32 -15.00
CA PRO A 38 -11.79 27.39 -14.57
C PRO A 38 -12.06 26.55 -13.30
N LEU A 39 -11.53 25.31 -13.25
CA LEU A 39 -11.66 24.43 -12.07
C LEU A 39 -10.87 24.97 -10.87
N ALA A 40 -9.66 25.50 -11.09
CA ALA A 40 -8.85 26.09 -10.04
C ALA A 40 -9.50 27.33 -9.42
N VAL A 41 -10.09 28.20 -10.24
CA VAL A 41 -10.84 29.38 -9.77
C VAL A 41 -12.07 28.97 -8.98
N ALA A 42 -12.84 28.01 -9.48
CA ALA A 42 -14.00 27.48 -8.74
C ALA A 42 -13.60 26.91 -7.39
N LEU A 43 -12.51 26.13 -7.35
CA LEU A 43 -11.97 25.54 -6.11
C LEU A 43 -11.54 26.62 -5.11
N SER A 44 -10.81 27.66 -5.57
CA SER A 44 -10.35 28.76 -4.72
C SER A 44 -11.48 29.58 -4.08
N GLN A 45 -12.65 29.57 -4.69
CA GLN A 45 -13.86 30.27 -4.24
C GLN A 45 -14.78 29.40 -3.38
N THR A 46 -14.36 28.18 -3.05
CA THR A 46 -15.14 27.19 -2.29
C THR A 46 -14.42 26.83 -1.01
N PRO A 47 -14.63 27.56 0.11
CA PRO A 47 -13.88 27.38 1.36
C PRO A 47 -13.98 25.98 1.99
N GLN A 48 -15.06 25.25 1.71
CA GLN A 48 -15.30 23.90 2.23
C GLN A 48 -14.41 22.85 1.53
N ALA A 49 -13.92 23.16 0.33
CA ALA A 49 -13.03 22.28 -0.43
C ALA A 49 -11.59 22.39 0.09
N LYS A 50 -11.11 21.32 0.73
CA LYS A 50 -9.72 21.22 1.18
C LYS A 50 -8.83 20.98 -0.02
N SER A 51 -7.96 21.90 -0.37
CA SER A 51 -7.07 21.77 -1.53
C SER A 51 -5.63 21.47 -1.14
N PHE A 52 -4.98 20.69 -2.00
CA PHE A 52 -3.55 20.41 -1.97
C PHE A 52 -2.97 20.68 -3.37
N ILE A 53 -1.89 21.42 -3.46
CA ILE A 53 -1.28 21.84 -4.73
C ILE A 53 0.12 21.26 -4.83
N HIS A 54 0.40 20.64 -5.98
CA HIS A 54 1.73 20.15 -6.32
C HIS A 54 1.96 20.23 -7.83
N TYR A 55 3.20 20.38 -8.24
CA TYR A 55 3.57 20.60 -9.64
C TYR A 55 3.96 19.31 -10.39
N ASP A 56 4.21 18.19 -9.69
CA ASP A 56 4.44 16.87 -10.29
C ASP A 56 3.14 16.07 -10.20
N GLU A 57 2.50 15.85 -11.35
CA GLU A 57 1.20 15.17 -11.42
C GLU A 57 1.30 13.70 -11.00
N ARG A 58 2.40 13.03 -11.24
CA ARG A 58 2.64 11.66 -10.79
C ARG A 58 2.61 11.61 -9.26
N GLY A 59 3.42 12.43 -8.61
CA GLY A 59 3.44 12.56 -7.16
C GLY A 59 2.07 12.99 -6.61
N LEU A 60 1.41 13.95 -7.26
CA LEU A 60 0.07 14.41 -6.88
C LEU A 60 -0.94 13.25 -6.88
N GLY A 61 -0.91 12.40 -7.92
CA GLY A 61 -1.77 11.24 -8.03
C GLY A 61 -1.55 10.24 -6.88
N PHE A 62 -0.29 9.94 -6.58
CA PHE A 62 0.06 9.06 -5.46
C PHE A 62 -0.26 9.67 -4.08
N HIS A 63 -0.18 10.99 -3.93
CA HIS A 63 -0.65 11.67 -2.73
C HIS A 63 -2.14 11.44 -2.51
N ALA A 64 -2.96 11.58 -3.56
CA ALA A 64 -4.39 11.28 -3.50
C ALA A 64 -4.67 9.80 -3.15
N VAL A 65 -3.87 8.86 -3.69
CA VAL A 65 -3.93 7.42 -3.33
C VAL A 65 -3.69 7.23 -1.83
N GLY A 66 -2.65 7.86 -1.29
CA GLY A 66 -2.33 7.80 0.14
C GLY A 66 -3.45 8.37 1.01
N TYR A 67 -3.94 9.56 0.65
CA TYR A 67 -5.05 10.22 1.36
C TYR A 67 -6.31 9.36 1.36
N ALA A 68 -6.74 8.88 0.18
CA ALA A 68 -7.94 8.06 0.08
C ALA A 68 -7.83 6.75 0.89
N ALA A 69 -6.63 6.15 0.94
CA ALA A 69 -6.37 4.94 1.71
C ALA A 69 -6.48 5.17 3.22
N ALA A 70 -6.02 6.33 3.72
CA ALA A 70 -6.06 6.65 5.14
C ALA A 70 -7.40 7.26 5.56
N ALA A 71 -7.90 8.24 4.83
CA ALA A 71 -9.16 8.92 5.15
C ALA A 71 -10.40 8.04 4.92
N ARG A 72 -10.28 6.96 4.12
CA ARG A 72 -11.41 6.10 3.67
C ARG A 72 -12.50 6.91 2.95
N LYS A 73 -12.08 8.01 2.32
CA LYS A 73 -12.92 8.93 1.56
C LYS A 73 -12.35 9.11 0.16
N PRO A 74 -13.16 9.41 -0.84
CA PRO A 74 -12.65 9.73 -2.16
C PRO A 74 -11.85 11.03 -2.13
N ALA A 75 -10.86 11.14 -3.04
CA ALA A 75 -10.15 12.37 -3.34
C ALA A 75 -10.35 12.75 -4.81
N ALA A 76 -10.39 14.04 -5.10
CA ALA A 76 -10.43 14.55 -6.46
C ALA A 76 -9.02 14.95 -6.93
N LEU A 77 -8.71 14.67 -8.20
CA LEU A 77 -7.49 15.07 -8.89
C LEU A 77 -7.85 16.04 -10.01
N ILE A 78 -7.18 17.18 -10.08
CA ILE A 78 -7.38 18.18 -11.13
C ILE A 78 -6.04 18.42 -11.82
N THR A 79 -6.00 18.26 -13.16
CA THR A 79 -4.82 18.56 -13.97
C THR A 79 -5.18 19.40 -15.18
N THR A 80 -4.18 20.05 -15.74
CA THR A 80 -4.26 20.64 -17.07
C THR A 80 -4.18 19.53 -18.14
N SER A 81 -4.20 19.90 -19.42
CA SER A 81 -4.15 18.98 -20.54
C SER A 81 -2.70 18.54 -20.89
N GLY A 82 -2.60 17.58 -21.81
CA GLY A 82 -1.33 17.09 -22.31
C GLY A 82 -0.72 16.02 -21.41
N THR A 83 0.61 15.98 -21.31
CA THR A 83 1.33 14.96 -20.52
C THR A 83 1.01 15.00 -19.02
N ALA A 84 0.49 16.10 -18.50
CA ALA A 84 -0.05 16.20 -17.14
C ALA A 84 -1.05 15.07 -16.83
N VAL A 85 -1.92 14.78 -17.82
CA VAL A 85 -2.91 13.69 -17.72
C VAL A 85 -2.21 12.33 -17.70
N ALA A 86 -1.27 12.10 -18.60
CA ALA A 86 -0.54 10.83 -18.71
C ALA A 86 0.26 10.50 -17.43
N ASN A 87 0.82 11.52 -16.77
CA ASN A 87 1.57 11.37 -15.52
C ASN A 87 0.72 10.84 -14.35
N LEU A 88 -0.60 10.93 -14.40
CA LEU A 88 -1.48 10.34 -13.39
C LEU A 88 -1.58 8.82 -13.51
N PHE A 89 -1.26 8.23 -14.68
CA PHE A 89 -1.57 6.84 -14.97
C PHE A 89 -1.01 5.83 -13.94
N PRO A 90 0.26 5.92 -13.50
CA PRO A 90 0.79 5.00 -12.48
C PRO A 90 -0.03 5.02 -11.18
N ALA A 91 -0.42 6.20 -10.72
CA ALA A 91 -1.23 6.36 -9.51
C ALA A 91 -2.65 5.78 -9.68
N LEU A 92 -3.25 5.92 -10.88
CA LEU A 92 -4.57 5.36 -11.16
C LEU A 92 -4.54 3.83 -11.24
N ILE A 93 -3.46 3.24 -11.78
CA ILE A 93 -3.24 1.78 -11.74
C ILE A 93 -3.21 1.30 -10.28
N GLU A 94 -2.41 1.96 -9.44
CA GLU A 94 -2.33 1.63 -8.01
C GLU A 94 -3.69 1.77 -7.31
N ALA A 95 -4.41 2.88 -7.54
CA ALA A 95 -5.75 3.13 -6.99
C ALA A 95 -6.75 2.05 -7.43
N GLY A 96 -6.76 1.72 -8.73
CA GLY A 96 -7.64 0.69 -9.29
C GLY A 96 -7.40 -0.70 -8.70
N LYS A 97 -6.13 -1.08 -8.51
CA LYS A 97 -5.75 -2.35 -7.89
C LYS A 97 -6.04 -2.38 -6.38
N LYS A 98 -5.88 -1.24 -5.67
CA LYS A 98 -6.23 -1.07 -4.24
C LYS A 98 -7.71 -0.81 -4.00
N LYS A 99 -8.51 -0.61 -5.04
CA LYS A 99 -9.95 -0.29 -4.98
C LYS A 99 -10.21 0.99 -4.18
N LEU A 100 -9.42 2.02 -4.47
CA LEU A 100 -9.53 3.34 -3.86
C LEU A 100 -10.32 4.29 -4.78
N PRO A 101 -11.36 4.96 -4.29
CA PRO A 101 -12.14 5.88 -5.08
C PRO A 101 -11.36 7.18 -5.32
N LEU A 102 -11.07 7.49 -6.58
CA LEU A 102 -10.49 8.76 -7.01
C LEU A 102 -11.37 9.37 -8.13
N ILE A 103 -11.59 10.68 -8.07
CA ILE A 103 -12.32 11.42 -9.08
C ILE A 103 -11.32 12.25 -9.87
N VAL A 104 -11.05 11.87 -11.12
CA VAL A 104 -10.04 12.53 -11.96
C VAL A 104 -10.73 13.49 -12.92
N LEU A 105 -10.45 14.78 -12.75
CA LEU A 105 -10.92 15.87 -13.60
C LEU A 105 -9.73 16.36 -14.43
N THR A 106 -9.68 16.02 -15.71
CA THR A 106 -8.62 16.45 -16.62
C THR A 106 -9.14 17.56 -17.52
N ALA A 107 -8.54 18.75 -17.43
CA ALA A 107 -8.89 19.81 -18.35
C ALA A 107 -8.37 19.49 -19.75
N ASP A 108 -9.16 19.77 -20.79
CA ASP A 108 -8.81 19.49 -22.18
C ASP A 108 -9.13 20.67 -23.11
N ARG A 109 -8.53 20.64 -24.30
CA ARG A 109 -8.88 21.50 -25.41
C ARG A 109 -10.25 21.13 -25.96
N PRO A 110 -10.96 22.11 -26.56
CA PRO A 110 -12.21 21.82 -27.23
C PRO A 110 -11.99 20.95 -28.48
N PRO A 111 -13.06 20.27 -28.97
CA PRO A 111 -12.95 19.32 -30.08
C PRO A 111 -12.32 19.89 -31.36
N GLU A 112 -12.58 21.15 -31.67
CA GLU A 112 -12.03 21.85 -32.83
C GLU A 112 -10.50 22.01 -32.81
N LEU A 113 -9.84 21.81 -31.66
CA LEU A 113 -8.39 21.87 -31.55
C LEU A 113 -7.74 20.50 -31.50
N ARG A 114 -8.50 19.41 -31.47
CA ARG A 114 -7.95 18.03 -31.48
C ARG A 114 -7.40 17.71 -32.86
N HIS A 115 -6.25 17.04 -32.91
CA HIS A 115 -5.55 16.63 -34.14
C HIS A 115 -5.09 17.76 -35.06
N THR A 116 -5.01 18.99 -34.55
CA THR A 116 -4.61 20.19 -35.35
C THR A 116 -3.16 20.60 -35.11
N GLY A 117 -2.42 19.92 -34.22
CA GLY A 117 -1.10 20.36 -33.76
C GLY A 117 -1.16 21.52 -32.76
N ALA A 118 -2.34 21.82 -32.19
CA ALA A 118 -2.49 22.83 -31.16
C ALA A 118 -1.59 22.53 -29.94
N ASN A 119 -0.99 23.60 -29.37
CA ASN A 119 -0.04 23.49 -28.26
C ASN A 119 -0.64 22.72 -27.07
N GLN A 120 0.15 21.78 -26.52
CA GLN A 120 -0.19 20.98 -25.33
C GLN A 120 -1.53 20.21 -25.48
N THR A 121 -1.80 19.71 -26.69
CA THR A 121 -2.97 18.92 -27.05
C THR A 121 -2.56 17.50 -27.37
N ILE A 122 -3.20 16.53 -26.71
CA ILE A 122 -3.05 15.10 -26.96
C ILE A 122 -4.44 14.47 -26.99
N ASP A 123 -4.55 13.22 -27.42
CA ASP A 123 -5.80 12.48 -27.29
C ASP A 123 -5.98 12.02 -25.82
N GLN A 124 -6.89 12.68 -25.10
CA GLN A 124 -7.22 12.36 -23.71
C GLN A 124 -8.45 11.43 -23.61
N VAL A 125 -9.11 11.16 -24.75
CA VAL A 125 -10.33 10.34 -24.76
C VAL A 125 -10.01 8.92 -24.35
N LYS A 126 -10.60 8.48 -23.25
CA LYS A 126 -10.38 7.13 -22.68
C LYS A 126 -8.91 6.76 -22.45
N MET A 127 -8.04 7.73 -22.24
CA MET A 127 -6.58 7.50 -22.09
C MET A 127 -6.26 6.43 -21.03
N PHE A 128 -7.03 6.32 -19.96
CA PHE A 128 -6.80 5.37 -18.88
C PHE A 128 -7.45 3.98 -19.11
N GLY A 129 -8.17 3.79 -20.21
CA GLY A 129 -8.80 2.53 -20.60
C GLY A 129 -9.58 1.87 -19.44
N ASP A 130 -9.39 0.58 -19.27
CA ASP A 130 -10.06 -0.24 -18.22
C ASP A 130 -9.53 -0.01 -16.80
N THR A 131 -8.54 0.86 -16.64
CA THR A 131 -8.02 1.22 -15.31
C THR A 131 -9.06 1.99 -14.49
N VAL A 132 -9.90 2.78 -15.17
CA VAL A 132 -10.97 3.57 -14.54
C VAL A 132 -12.31 2.84 -14.57
N ARG A 133 -13.15 3.07 -13.55
CA ARG A 133 -14.49 2.44 -13.42
C ARG A 133 -15.57 3.15 -14.23
N PHE A 134 -15.29 4.37 -14.64
CA PHE A 134 -16.20 5.21 -15.42
C PHE A 134 -15.37 6.26 -16.15
N TYR A 135 -15.75 6.56 -17.36
CA TYR A 135 -15.21 7.65 -18.17
C TYR A 135 -16.35 8.50 -18.74
N PHE A 136 -16.16 9.82 -18.74
CA PHE A 136 -17.07 10.74 -19.40
C PHE A 136 -16.28 11.88 -20.06
N ASP A 137 -16.56 12.16 -21.35
CA ASP A 137 -16.01 13.29 -22.09
C ASP A 137 -17.01 14.46 -21.95
N MET A 138 -16.77 15.32 -20.93
CA MET A 138 -17.65 16.43 -20.61
C MET A 138 -17.61 17.44 -21.74
N PRO A 139 -18.75 17.78 -22.38
CA PRO A 139 -18.78 18.75 -23.48
C PRO A 139 -18.28 20.12 -23.00
N CYS A 140 -17.87 20.96 -23.98
CA CYS A 140 -17.53 22.35 -23.66
C CYS A 140 -18.74 23.08 -23.07
N PRO A 141 -18.54 23.83 -21.97
CA PRO A 141 -19.62 24.60 -21.36
C PRO A 141 -20.37 25.51 -22.33
N THR A 142 -21.69 25.38 -22.39
CA THR A 142 -22.62 26.19 -23.18
C THR A 142 -23.98 26.26 -22.48
N GLU A 143 -24.77 27.30 -22.77
CA GLU A 143 -26.13 27.41 -22.26
C GLU A 143 -27.14 26.52 -23.03
N ASP A 144 -26.73 25.94 -24.16
CA ASP A 144 -27.57 25.01 -24.94
C ASP A 144 -27.69 23.62 -24.31
N ILE A 145 -26.79 23.29 -23.37
CA ILE A 145 -26.81 22.04 -22.61
C ILE A 145 -27.40 22.33 -21.24
N PRO A 146 -28.44 21.60 -20.80
CA PRO A 146 -29.06 21.81 -19.49
C PRO A 146 -28.03 21.66 -18.34
N PRO A 147 -28.03 22.54 -17.33
CA PRO A 147 -27.06 22.51 -16.24
C PRO A 147 -27.15 21.22 -15.38
N GLU A 148 -28.30 20.54 -15.38
CA GLU A 148 -28.51 19.24 -14.71
C GLU A 148 -27.57 18.16 -15.22
N VAL A 149 -27.16 18.23 -16.50
CA VAL A 149 -26.22 17.28 -17.10
C VAL A 149 -24.90 17.27 -16.35
N VAL A 150 -24.44 18.42 -15.89
CA VAL A 150 -23.20 18.52 -15.09
C VAL A 150 -23.37 17.78 -13.77
N LEU A 151 -24.47 18.05 -13.05
CA LEU A 151 -24.71 17.50 -11.72
C LEU A 151 -24.89 15.96 -11.77
N THR A 152 -25.80 15.50 -12.64
CA THR A 152 -26.08 14.06 -12.79
C THR A 152 -24.84 13.25 -13.22
N THR A 153 -23.97 13.84 -14.05
CA THR A 153 -22.70 13.21 -14.45
C THR A 153 -21.75 13.06 -13.26
N ILE A 154 -21.63 14.09 -12.42
CA ILE A 154 -20.81 14.04 -11.21
C ILE A 154 -21.37 13.02 -10.22
N ASP A 155 -22.68 13.02 -9.97
CA ASP A 155 -23.34 12.05 -9.10
C ASP A 155 -23.06 10.61 -9.53
N GLN A 156 -23.22 10.34 -10.83
CA GLN A 156 -22.94 9.02 -11.40
C GLN A 156 -21.44 8.65 -11.25
N ALA A 157 -20.54 9.58 -11.52
CA ALA A 157 -19.10 9.34 -11.40
C ALA A 157 -18.72 8.98 -9.97
N VAL A 158 -19.20 9.71 -8.96
CA VAL A 158 -18.93 9.38 -7.54
C VAL A 158 -19.55 8.05 -7.15
N PHE A 159 -20.78 7.76 -7.60
CA PHE A 159 -21.41 6.46 -7.38
C PHE A 159 -20.58 5.31 -7.98
N ARG A 160 -20.08 5.46 -9.21
CA ARG A 160 -19.24 4.46 -9.88
C ARG A 160 -17.87 4.31 -9.19
N ALA A 161 -17.27 5.42 -8.72
CA ALA A 161 -16.00 5.39 -8.00
C ALA A 161 -16.08 4.60 -6.69
N ARG A 162 -17.22 4.68 -6.00
CA ARG A 162 -17.53 3.94 -4.77
C ARG A 162 -18.21 2.59 -5.01
N GLY A 163 -18.30 2.15 -6.27
CA GLY A 163 -19.05 0.99 -6.74
C GLY A 163 -18.75 -0.31 -6.03
N GLU A 164 -19.40 -1.37 -6.46
CA GLU A 164 -19.14 -2.75 -6.05
C GLU A 164 -17.66 -3.13 -6.20
N LEU A 165 -17.02 -2.60 -7.23
CA LEU A 165 -15.59 -2.61 -7.44
C LEU A 165 -15.07 -1.16 -7.37
N PRO A 166 -14.78 -0.61 -6.17
CA PRO A 166 -14.32 0.77 -6.06
C PRO A 166 -13.05 1.04 -6.87
N GLY A 167 -12.85 2.29 -7.27
CA GLY A 167 -11.66 2.66 -8.04
C GLY A 167 -11.74 4.05 -8.64
N PRO A 168 -10.73 4.45 -9.43
CA PRO A 168 -10.72 5.74 -10.07
C PRO A 168 -11.78 5.85 -11.17
N VAL A 169 -12.28 7.07 -11.36
CA VAL A 169 -13.14 7.48 -12.49
C VAL A 169 -12.52 8.68 -13.18
N HIS A 170 -12.78 8.86 -14.46
CA HIS A 170 -12.20 9.92 -15.27
C HIS A 170 -13.29 10.76 -15.95
N ILE A 171 -13.24 12.06 -15.72
CA ILE A 171 -14.05 13.07 -16.39
C ILE A 171 -13.10 13.99 -17.13
N ASN A 172 -13.13 13.96 -18.45
CA ASN A 172 -12.37 14.85 -19.31
C ASN A 172 -13.16 16.13 -19.53
N CYS A 173 -12.66 17.28 -19.05
CA CYS A 173 -13.37 18.56 -19.01
C CYS A 173 -12.83 19.50 -20.09
N MET A 174 -13.54 19.64 -21.18
CA MET A 174 -13.15 20.54 -22.27
C MET A 174 -13.53 21.99 -21.98
N PHE A 175 -12.61 22.93 -22.21
CA PHE A 175 -12.87 24.37 -22.03
C PHE A 175 -12.42 25.17 -23.25
N ARG A 176 -13.30 26.04 -23.77
CA ARG A 176 -12.96 27.10 -24.72
C ARG A 176 -12.46 28.34 -23.97
N GLU A 177 -11.83 29.26 -24.68
CA GLU A 177 -11.54 30.58 -24.12
C GLU A 177 -12.84 31.38 -23.90
N PRO A 178 -12.90 32.27 -22.88
CA PRO A 178 -11.82 32.61 -21.93
C PRO A 178 -11.72 31.62 -20.76
N LEU A 179 -10.51 31.26 -20.38
CA LEU A 179 -10.24 30.37 -19.22
C LEU A 179 -10.23 31.15 -17.91
N ALA A 180 -9.78 32.40 -17.96
CA ALA A 180 -9.78 33.29 -16.82
C ALA A 180 -11.20 33.75 -16.44
N PRO A 181 -11.41 34.24 -15.21
CA PRO A 181 -12.73 34.74 -14.76
C PRO A 181 -13.07 36.11 -15.36
N VAL A 182 -12.93 36.23 -16.68
CA VAL A 182 -13.34 37.44 -17.42
C VAL A 182 -14.85 37.50 -17.44
N GLU A 183 -15.40 38.64 -17.02
CA GLU A 183 -16.84 38.85 -16.99
C GLU A 183 -17.43 38.93 -18.40
N THR A 184 -18.40 38.06 -18.68
CA THR A 184 -19.31 38.18 -19.79
C THR A 184 -20.55 38.90 -19.24
N ARG A 185 -20.98 39.97 -19.84
CA ARG A 185 -22.15 40.79 -19.36
C ARG A 185 -23.49 40.00 -19.33
N ARG A 186 -23.49 38.69 -19.14
CA ARG A 186 -24.63 37.78 -19.12
C ARG A 186 -24.95 37.31 -17.70
N SER A 187 -26.24 37.36 -17.36
CA SER A 187 -26.73 36.74 -16.11
C SER A 187 -27.15 35.30 -16.39
N PHE A 188 -26.64 34.35 -15.63
CA PHE A 188 -27.01 32.93 -15.74
C PHE A 188 -28.27 32.56 -14.95
N ARG A 189 -29.03 33.54 -14.45
CA ARG A 189 -30.22 33.27 -13.62
C ARG A 189 -31.27 32.42 -14.35
N GLN A 190 -31.51 32.68 -15.65
CA GLN A 190 -32.47 31.92 -16.44
C GLN A 190 -31.95 30.50 -16.72
N TYR A 191 -30.66 30.37 -17.06
CA TYR A 191 -30.01 29.07 -17.27
C TYR A 191 -30.08 28.18 -16.03
N LEU A 192 -29.94 28.75 -14.83
CA LEU A 192 -29.95 28.02 -13.55
C LEU A 192 -31.37 27.81 -12.98
N LYS A 193 -32.43 28.29 -13.67
CA LYS A 193 -33.82 28.15 -13.18
C LYS A 193 -34.21 26.69 -12.89
N PRO A 194 -33.84 25.67 -13.70
CA PRO A 194 -34.12 24.26 -13.41
C PRO A 194 -33.49 23.78 -12.12
N LEU A 195 -32.36 24.36 -11.70
CA LEU A 195 -31.63 23.98 -10.47
C LEU A 195 -32.14 24.68 -9.20
N LYS A 196 -33.28 25.38 -9.23
CA LYS A 196 -33.80 26.18 -8.09
C LYS A 196 -33.87 25.35 -6.79
N SER A 197 -34.39 24.14 -6.86
CA SER A 197 -34.49 23.23 -5.69
C SER A 197 -33.14 22.81 -5.18
N TRP A 198 -32.21 22.42 -6.07
CA TRP A 198 -30.84 22.04 -5.72
C TRP A 198 -30.06 23.23 -5.12
N LEU A 199 -30.24 24.45 -5.65
CA LEU A 199 -29.60 25.66 -5.10
C LEU A 199 -30.08 25.99 -3.68
N ALA A 200 -31.33 25.64 -3.34
CA ALA A 200 -31.90 25.84 -2.02
C ALA A 200 -31.59 24.72 -1.03
N ALA A 201 -31.27 23.50 -1.51
CA ALA A 201 -30.95 22.34 -0.70
C ALA A 201 -29.43 22.22 -0.46
N GLY A 202 -29.03 21.33 0.47
CA GLY A 202 -27.64 20.94 0.72
C GLY A 202 -27.26 19.57 0.16
N ASP A 203 -28.23 18.82 -0.33
CA ASP A 203 -28.06 17.46 -0.86
C ASP A 203 -27.54 17.43 -2.29
N ALA A 204 -26.92 16.30 -2.68
CA ALA A 204 -26.61 16.00 -4.08
C ALA A 204 -27.87 16.01 -4.95
N TYR A 205 -27.71 16.34 -6.23
CA TYR A 205 -28.84 16.45 -7.18
C TYR A 205 -29.51 15.09 -7.37
N THR A 206 -28.71 14.03 -7.63
CA THR A 206 -29.18 12.65 -7.64
C THR A 206 -28.58 11.88 -6.48
N ARG A 207 -29.40 11.50 -5.52
CA ARG A 207 -28.97 10.70 -4.36
C ARG A 207 -28.97 9.22 -4.69
N TYR A 208 -27.82 8.67 -5.02
CA TYR A 208 -27.65 7.23 -5.21
C TYR A 208 -27.69 6.48 -3.88
N ARG A 209 -28.42 5.36 -3.84
CA ARG A 209 -28.46 4.42 -2.69
C ARG A 209 -28.13 3.02 -3.18
N ARG A 210 -27.49 2.22 -2.33
CA ARG A 210 -27.26 0.80 -2.54
C ARG A 210 -28.06 0.02 -1.54
N GLY A 211 -28.58 -1.13 -1.97
CA GLY A 211 -29.05 -2.14 -1.05
C GLY A 211 -27.88 -2.78 -0.29
N GLU A 212 -28.12 -3.19 0.93
CA GLU A 212 -27.20 -4.03 1.67
C GLU A 212 -27.24 -5.45 1.10
N THR A 213 -26.08 -6.07 0.94
CA THR A 213 -25.98 -7.45 0.48
C THR A 213 -26.04 -8.36 1.70
N HIS A 214 -27.15 -9.04 1.91
CA HIS A 214 -27.27 -10.11 2.89
C HIS A 214 -26.96 -11.45 2.23
N LEU A 215 -26.34 -12.37 2.99
CA LEU A 215 -26.15 -13.75 2.53
C LEU A 215 -27.52 -14.45 2.52
N PRO A 216 -27.97 -15.01 1.38
CA PRO A 216 -29.19 -15.83 1.36
C PRO A 216 -29.05 -17.04 2.26
N GLU A 217 -30.16 -17.48 2.86
CA GLU A 217 -30.18 -18.63 3.80
C GLU A 217 -29.49 -19.89 3.25
N PRO A 218 -29.71 -20.32 1.99
CA PRO A 218 -29.03 -21.50 1.46
C PRO A 218 -27.49 -21.33 1.38
N VAL A 219 -27.01 -20.10 1.11
CA VAL A 219 -25.58 -19.79 1.08
C VAL A 219 -25.01 -19.79 2.49
N LEU A 220 -25.76 -19.29 3.46
CA LEU A 220 -25.38 -19.33 4.87
C LEU A 220 -25.24 -20.75 5.37
N GLU A 221 -26.22 -21.64 5.07
CA GLU A 221 -26.16 -23.05 5.39
C GLU A 221 -24.98 -23.78 4.76
N GLU A 222 -24.67 -23.49 3.48
CA GLU A 222 -23.49 -24.02 2.79
C GLU A 222 -22.19 -23.61 3.51
N ILE A 223 -22.06 -22.32 3.89
CA ILE A 223 -20.90 -21.81 4.62
C ILE A 223 -20.76 -22.47 5.98
N LEU A 224 -21.84 -22.54 6.76
CA LEU A 224 -21.86 -23.16 8.09
C LEU A 224 -21.50 -24.64 8.02
N THR A 225 -22.03 -25.36 7.03
CA THR A 225 -21.70 -26.77 6.78
C THR A 225 -20.22 -26.94 6.44
N ALA A 226 -19.68 -26.10 5.54
CA ALA A 226 -18.27 -26.13 5.15
C ALA A 226 -17.35 -25.84 6.36
N LEU A 227 -17.65 -24.79 7.14
CA LEU A 227 -16.89 -24.45 8.35
C LEU A 227 -17.04 -25.53 9.41
N GLY A 228 -18.24 -26.13 9.55
CA GLY A 228 -18.53 -27.24 10.48
C GLY A 228 -17.64 -28.44 10.23
N GLY A 229 -17.37 -28.77 8.98
CA GLY A 229 -16.54 -29.91 8.55
C GLY A 229 -15.02 -29.73 8.75
N ILE A 230 -14.54 -28.50 9.00
CA ILE A 230 -13.11 -28.22 9.19
C ILE A 230 -12.70 -28.51 10.64
N GLN A 231 -11.68 -29.34 10.84
CA GLN A 231 -11.14 -29.66 12.17
C GLN A 231 -9.92 -28.79 12.51
N ASN A 232 -9.06 -28.56 11.55
CA ASN A 232 -7.78 -27.83 11.70
C ASN A 232 -7.79 -26.60 10.77
N GLY A 233 -8.59 -25.61 11.11
CA GLY A 233 -8.76 -24.41 10.34
C GLY A 233 -7.70 -23.34 10.66
N VAL A 234 -7.40 -22.49 9.67
CA VAL A 234 -6.57 -21.31 9.78
C VAL A 234 -7.32 -20.11 9.19
N ILE A 235 -7.27 -18.97 9.87
CA ILE A 235 -7.79 -17.71 9.35
C ILE A 235 -6.60 -16.90 8.81
N ALA A 236 -6.55 -16.69 7.49
CA ALA A 236 -5.55 -15.81 6.87
C ALA A 236 -6.16 -14.42 6.66
N VAL A 237 -5.49 -13.39 7.17
CA VAL A 237 -6.03 -12.04 7.15
C VAL A 237 -5.12 -11.12 6.35
N GLY A 238 -5.58 -10.77 5.14
CA GLY A 238 -4.97 -9.69 4.35
C GLY A 238 -5.46 -8.32 4.83
N LYS A 239 -5.27 -7.29 3.99
CA LYS A 239 -5.66 -5.93 4.36
C LYS A 239 -7.18 -5.83 4.63
N LEU A 240 -7.54 -5.40 5.82
CA LEU A 240 -8.90 -5.07 6.22
C LEU A 240 -9.23 -3.59 5.92
N SER A 241 -10.52 -3.29 5.80
CA SER A 241 -10.99 -1.97 5.39
C SER A 241 -11.33 -1.07 6.57
N SER A 242 -11.64 -1.65 7.73
CA SER A 242 -12.13 -0.91 8.90
C SER A 242 -11.75 -1.60 10.21
N SER A 243 -11.81 -0.88 11.33
CA SER A 243 -11.71 -1.46 12.67
C SER A 243 -12.90 -2.38 12.99
N GLU A 244 -14.04 -2.15 12.36
CA GLU A 244 -15.20 -3.05 12.45
C GLU A 244 -14.87 -4.42 11.84
N ASP A 245 -14.24 -4.44 10.66
CA ASP A 245 -13.75 -5.69 10.06
C ASP A 245 -12.72 -6.38 10.97
N GLU A 246 -11.80 -5.60 11.58
CA GLU A 246 -10.77 -6.11 12.51
C GLU A 246 -11.42 -6.81 13.72
N ASN A 247 -12.35 -6.12 14.40
CA ASN A 247 -13.08 -6.67 15.55
C ASN A 247 -13.94 -7.90 15.18
N ALA A 248 -14.58 -7.88 14.02
CA ALA A 248 -15.39 -9.00 13.56
C ALA A 248 -14.56 -10.25 13.28
N VAL A 249 -13.37 -10.10 12.69
CA VAL A 249 -12.44 -11.22 12.47
C VAL A 249 -11.90 -11.76 13.79
N LEU A 250 -11.60 -10.91 14.75
CA LEU A 250 -11.18 -11.34 16.10
C LEU A 250 -12.28 -12.13 16.80
N ALA A 251 -13.52 -11.63 16.79
CA ALA A 251 -14.67 -12.35 17.37
C ALA A 251 -14.87 -13.71 16.70
N LEU A 252 -14.78 -13.79 15.37
CA LEU A 252 -14.88 -15.05 14.65
C LEU A 252 -13.74 -16.01 15.00
N SER A 253 -12.51 -15.50 15.15
CA SER A 253 -11.37 -16.33 15.53
C SER A 253 -11.51 -16.94 16.93
N GLN A 254 -12.10 -16.18 17.86
CA GLN A 254 -12.40 -16.65 19.21
C GLN A 254 -13.53 -17.69 19.20
N GLN A 255 -14.57 -17.49 18.38
CA GLN A 255 -15.66 -18.47 18.23
C GLN A 255 -15.18 -19.80 17.67
N LEU A 256 -14.29 -19.77 16.68
CA LEU A 256 -13.73 -20.96 16.05
C LEU A 256 -12.51 -21.55 16.78
N ASN A 257 -11.87 -20.79 17.67
CA ASN A 257 -10.54 -21.10 18.25
C ASN A 257 -9.50 -21.47 17.19
N TRP A 258 -9.51 -20.76 16.05
CA TRP A 258 -8.56 -20.96 14.98
C TRP A 258 -7.42 -19.95 15.04
N PRO A 259 -6.18 -20.37 14.71
CA PRO A 259 -5.06 -19.45 14.59
C PRO A 259 -5.29 -18.44 13.45
N VAL A 260 -4.93 -17.19 13.71
CA VAL A 260 -4.98 -16.07 12.77
C VAL A 260 -3.58 -15.78 12.26
N PHE A 261 -3.41 -15.81 10.93
CA PHE A 261 -2.17 -15.43 10.25
C PHE A 261 -2.34 -14.01 9.66
N PRO A 262 -1.90 -12.97 10.38
CA PRO A 262 -2.12 -11.58 9.99
C PRO A 262 -1.02 -11.08 9.06
N ASP A 263 -1.37 -10.58 7.86
CA ASP A 263 -0.47 -9.80 7.02
C ASP A 263 -0.08 -8.49 7.73
N ILE A 264 1.11 -7.96 7.44
CA ILE A 264 1.55 -6.69 8.03
C ILE A 264 0.62 -5.52 7.73
N SER A 265 -0.14 -5.58 6.65
CA SER A 265 -1.12 -4.57 6.26
C SER A 265 -2.53 -4.85 6.77
N SER A 266 -2.75 -5.93 7.51
CA SER A 266 -4.09 -6.37 7.95
C SER A 266 -4.75 -5.43 8.96
N GLY A 267 -3.95 -4.73 9.77
CA GLY A 267 -4.41 -4.04 10.98
C GLY A 267 -4.27 -4.90 12.24
N LEU A 268 -4.14 -6.22 12.11
CA LEU A 268 -4.06 -7.18 13.22
C LEU A 268 -2.63 -7.66 13.54
N ARG A 269 -1.62 -7.26 12.75
CA ARG A 269 -0.23 -7.74 12.93
C ARG A 269 0.50 -7.05 14.08
N LEU A 270 0.18 -5.78 14.34
CA LEU A 270 0.83 -4.95 15.36
C LEU A 270 -0.18 -4.51 16.42
N GLY A 271 0.20 -4.64 17.70
CA GLY A 271 -0.57 -4.12 18.82
C GLY A 271 -1.80 -4.94 19.22
N HIS A 272 -1.90 -6.17 18.78
CA HIS A 272 -2.99 -7.09 19.09
C HIS A 272 -2.49 -8.26 19.93
N PRO A 273 -2.83 -8.31 21.25
CA PRO A 273 -2.36 -9.34 22.18
C PRO A 273 -3.23 -10.61 22.20
N GLU A 274 -4.25 -10.71 21.34
CA GLU A 274 -5.18 -11.83 21.33
C GLU A 274 -4.45 -13.16 21.05
N GLU A 275 -4.76 -14.17 21.85
CA GLU A 275 -4.05 -15.47 21.85
C GLU A 275 -4.12 -16.20 20.50
N ASN A 276 -5.18 -16.01 19.72
CA ASN A 276 -5.32 -16.65 18.43
C ASN A 276 -4.44 -16.03 17.34
N ILE A 277 -3.86 -14.85 17.56
CA ILE A 277 -2.98 -14.20 16.58
C ILE A 277 -1.59 -14.82 16.61
N ILE A 278 -1.10 -15.22 15.44
CA ILE A 278 0.22 -15.81 15.24
C ILE A 278 1.08 -14.82 14.43
N PRO A 279 1.69 -13.81 15.07
CA PRO A 279 2.35 -12.71 14.36
C PRO A 279 3.58 -13.16 13.56
N HIS A 280 4.26 -14.23 13.94
CA HIS A 280 5.46 -14.73 13.27
C HIS A 280 5.20 -15.94 12.36
N PHE A 281 3.95 -16.12 11.87
CA PHE A 281 3.58 -17.26 11.04
C PHE A 281 4.51 -17.44 9.83
N ASP A 282 4.89 -16.34 9.14
CA ASP A 282 5.79 -16.40 7.98
C ASP A 282 7.13 -17.05 8.32
N GLN A 283 7.70 -16.72 9.49
CA GLN A 283 8.97 -17.25 9.94
C GLN A 283 8.86 -18.70 10.46
N ILE A 284 7.73 -19.09 11.05
CA ILE A 284 7.44 -20.49 11.41
C ILE A 284 7.44 -21.36 10.15
N LEU A 285 6.90 -20.84 9.04
CA LEU A 285 6.84 -21.52 7.76
C LEU A 285 8.20 -21.71 7.05
N LEU A 286 9.31 -21.34 7.67
CA LEU A 286 10.66 -21.73 7.23
C LEU A 286 10.98 -23.21 7.54
N SER A 287 10.32 -23.80 8.54
CA SER A 287 10.54 -25.19 8.94
C SER A 287 9.67 -26.15 8.14
N GLU A 288 10.27 -26.89 7.22
CA GLU A 288 9.57 -27.97 6.48
C GLU A 288 9.02 -29.03 7.44
N LYS A 289 9.80 -29.42 8.47
CA LYS A 289 9.39 -30.37 9.49
C LYS A 289 8.14 -29.91 10.25
N PHE A 290 8.07 -28.60 10.59
CA PHE A 290 6.89 -28.03 11.24
C PHE A 290 5.68 -28.04 10.30
N ILE A 291 5.88 -27.64 9.03
CA ILE A 291 4.82 -27.65 8.00
C ILE A 291 4.27 -29.07 7.81
N GLU A 292 5.12 -30.09 7.69
CA GLU A 292 4.67 -31.48 7.51
C GLU A 292 3.74 -31.94 8.64
N GLN A 293 4.07 -31.59 9.86
CA GLN A 293 3.34 -31.96 11.06
C GLN A 293 2.16 -31.03 11.39
N LEU A 294 2.02 -29.87 10.71
CA LEU A 294 0.91 -28.96 10.93
C LEU A 294 -0.31 -29.43 10.11
N PRO A 295 -1.36 -29.92 10.76
CA PRO A 295 -2.58 -30.25 10.03
C PRO A 295 -3.28 -28.94 9.63
N VAL A 296 -3.66 -28.82 8.36
CA VAL A 296 -4.47 -27.74 7.81
C VAL A 296 -5.44 -28.37 6.80
N ASP A 297 -6.67 -28.58 7.21
CA ASP A 297 -7.73 -29.14 6.37
C ASP A 297 -8.70 -28.07 5.86
N GLY A 298 -8.66 -26.87 6.45
CA GLY A 298 -9.44 -25.74 6.02
C GLY A 298 -8.77 -24.40 6.21
N VAL A 299 -9.09 -23.47 5.32
CA VAL A 299 -8.63 -22.08 5.35
C VAL A 299 -9.81 -21.15 5.15
N LEU A 300 -9.92 -20.16 6.02
CA LEU A 300 -10.76 -18.99 5.81
C LEU A 300 -9.85 -17.78 5.54
N GLN A 301 -9.83 -17.31 4.30
CA GLN A 301 -9.07 -16.13 3.92
C GLN A 301 -9.97 -14.92 3.80
N VAL A 302 -9.68 -13.85 4.54
CA VAL A 302 -10.44 -12.60 4.54
C VAL A 302 -9.54 -11.41 4.18
N GLY A 303 -10.12 -10.38 3.60
CA GLY A 303 -9.41 -9.16 3.25
C GLY A 303 -8.53 -9.28 2.00
N GLY A 304 -7.49 -8.46 1.93
CA GLY A 304 -6.67 -8.32 0.74
C GLY A 304 -5.64 -9.44 0.52
N ARG A 305 -4.66 -9.11 -0.33
CA ARG A 305 -3.54 -9.99 -0.65
C ARG A 305 -2.59 -10.12 0.55
N MET A 306 -2.06 -11.33 0.77
CA MET A 306 -0.98 -11.60 1.72
C MET A 306 0.38 -11.18 1.14
N THR A 307 1.25 -10.60 1.96
CA THR A 307 2.64 -10.23 1.61
C THR A 307 3.54 -11.45 1.57
N SER A 308 3.33 -12.40 2.49
CA SER A 308 4.09 -13.63 2.62
C SER A 308 3.92 -14.55 1.40
N LYS A 309 5.03 -14.89 0.74
CA LYS A 309 5.06 -15.95 -0.27
C LYS A 309 4.92 -17.33 0.37
N ARG A 310 5.52 -17.54 1.55
CA ARG A 310 5.45 -18.83 2.27
C ARG A 310 4.02 -19.23 2.58
N TRP A 311 3.13 -18.26 2.79
CA TRP A 311 1.69 -18.52 2.88
C TRP A 311 1.16 -19.19 1.60
N THR A 312 1.45 -18.62 0.43
CA THR A 312 1.02 -19.19 -0.85
C THR A 312 1.62 -20.59 -1.09
N ASP A 313 2.88 -20.79 -0.71
CA ASP A 313 3.56 -22.08 -0.84
C ASP A 313 2.95 -23.12 0.12
N LEU A 314 2.61 -22.72 1.35
CA LEU A 314 1.89 -23.58 2.32
C LEU A 314 0.57 -24.08 1.73
N ILE A 315 -0.26 -23.17 1.18
CA ILE A 315 -1.57 -23.52 0.62
C ILE A 315 -1.41 -24.49 -0.56
N LYS A 316 -0.46 -24.26 -1.45
CA LYS A 316 -0.14 -25.18 -2.55
C LYS A 316 0.31 -26.56 -2.08
N LYS A 317 1.10 -26.60 -0.99
CA LYS A 317 1.62 -27.87 -0.42
C LYS A 317 0.54 -28.65 0.33
N LYS A 318 -0.30 -27.96 1.13
CA LYS A 318 -1.32 -28.58 1.98
C LYS A 318 -2.59 -28.93 1.22
N GLN A 319 -2.94 -28.18 0.18
CA GLN A 319 -4.15 -28.36 -0.62
C GLN A 319 -5.38 -28.58 0.28
N PRO A 320 -5.73 -27.60 1.16
CA PRO A 320 -6.82 -27.77 2.11
C PRO A 320 -8.12 -28.12 1.39
N ARG A 321 -8.89 -29.05 1.94
CA ARG A 321 -10.19 -29.48 1.38
C ARG A 321 -11.15 -28.30 1.21
N HIS A 322 -11.11 -27.34 2.16
CA HIS A 322 -11.90 -26.14 2.14
C HIS A 322 -10.99 -24.91 2.13
N HIS A 323 -10.99 -24.15 1.05
CA HIS A 323 -10.39 -22.83 0.98
C HIS A 323 -11.48 -21.81 0.69
N ILE A 324 -11.98 -21.20 1.76
CA ILE A 324 -13.07 -20.22 1.71
C ILE A 324 -12.44 -18.83 1.67
N MET A 325 -12.81 -18.00 0.68
CA MET A 325 -12.31 -16.64 0.54
C MET A 325 -13.46 -15.64 0.57
N VAL A 326 -13.36 -14.66 1.49
CA VAL A 326 -14.35 -13.58 1.64
C VAL A 326 -13.74 -12.25 1.28
N LEU A 327 -14.31 -11.57 0.30
CA LEU A 327 -13.89 -10.24 -0.15
C LEU A 327 -15.13 -9.40 -0.49
N ASN A 328 -15.05 -8.10 -0.28
CA ASN A 328 -16.13 -7.15 -0.57
C ASN A 328 -16.18 -6.69 -2.04
N HIS A 329 -15.62 -7.47 -2.97
CA HIS A 329 -15.56 -7.13 -4.39
C HIS A 329 -15.49 -8.40 -5.25
N PRO A 330 -15.83 -8.36 -6.57
CA PRO A 330 -15.96 -9.54 -7.43
C PRO A 330 -14.63 -10.15 -7.92
N LEU A 331 -13.47 -9.50 -7.72
CA LEU A 331 -12.20 -9.99 -8.25
C LEU A 331 -11.78 -11.30 -7.57
N ARG A 332 -11.16 -12.20 -8.33
CA ARG A 332 -10.78 -13.54 -7.90
C ARG A 332 -9.76 -13.56 -6.74
N ASN A 333 -8.67 -12.79 -6.83
CA ASN A 333 -7.60 -12.71 -5.81
C ASN A 333 -6.99 -14.06 -5.35
N ASP A 334 -6.99 -15.06 -6.18
CA ASP A 334 -6.48 -16.41 -5.90
C ASP A 334 -5.26 -16.76 -6.77
N PRO A 335 -4.04 -16.37 -6.40
CA PRO A 335 -2.82 -16.68 -7.16
C PRO A 335 -2.38 -18.14 -7.03
N ALA A 336 -2.91 -18.88 -6.06
CA ALA A 336 -2.63 -20.30 -5.85
C ALA A 336 -3.59 -21.22 -6.63
N HIS A 337 -4.72 -20.69 -7.09
CA HIS A 337 -5.80 -21.42 -7.75
C HIS A 337 -6.37 -22.56 -6.89
N THR A 338 -6.55 -22.30 -5.59
CA THR A 338 -6.97 -23.28 -4.58
C THR A 338 -8.30 -22.94 -3.90
N VAL A 339 -8.86 -21.75 -4.16
CA VAL A 339 -10.12 -21.33 -3.54
C VAL A 339 -11.27 -22.21 -4.02
N SER A 340 -11.92 -22.91 -3.09
CA SER A 340 -13.07 -23.79 -3.33
C SER A 340 -14.41 -23.07 -3.18
N LEU A 341 -14.49 -22.05 -2.30
CA LEU A 341 -15.71 -21.25 -2.08
C LEU A 341 -15.35 -19.77 -2.02
N ARG A 342 -15.90 -18.98 -2.94
CA ARG A 342 -15.66 -17.54 -3.03
C ARG A 342 -16.92 -16.77 -2.67
N ILE A 343 -16.86 -16.01 -1.55
CA ILE A 343 -17.97 -15.23 -1.03
C ILE A 343 -17.70 -13.75 -1.27
N GLN A 344 -18.65 -13.06 -1.88
CA GLN A 344 -18.62 -11.61 -2.00
C GLN A 344 -19.52 -11.01 -0.92
N SER A 345 -18.90 -10.47 0.12
CA SER A 345 -19.58 -9.82 1.25
C SER A 345 -18.65 -8.83 1.95
N GLY A 346 -19.20 -7.86 2.66
CA GLY A 346 -18.48 -7.11 3.69
C GLY A 346 -17.98 -8.08 4.76
N ILE A 347 -16.76 -7.89 5.25
CA ILE A 347 -16.16 -8.84 6.21
C ILE A 347 -16.91 -8.83 7.54
N ALA A 348 -17.21 -7.62 8.07
CA ALA A 348 -17.98 -7.50 9.30
C ALA A 348 -19.40 -8.11 9.13
N SER A 349 -20.09 -7.83 8.02
CA SER A 349 -21.42 -8.39 7.72
C SER A 349 -21.37 -9.91 7.59
N PHE A 350 -20.35 -10.46 6.93
CA PHE A 350 -20.11 -11.90 6.84
C PHE A 350 -19.95 -12.53 8.23
N CYS A 351 -19.04 -12.00 9.05
CA CYS A 351 -18.79 -12.52 10.40
C CYS A 351 -20.06 -12.46 11.27
N SER A 352 -20.79 -11.35 11.22
CA SER A 352 -22.04 -11.17 11.98
C SER A 352 -23.13 -12.16 11.57
N ALA A 353 -23.18 -12.54 10.30
CA ALA A 353 -24.16 -13.50 9.80
C ALA A 353 -23.81 -14.94 10.22
N ILE A 354 -22.53 -15.33 10.24
CA ILE A 354 -22.16 -16.73 10.49
C ILE A 354 -21.91 -17.06 11.96
N ILE A 355 -21.45 -16.12 12.78
CA ILE A 355 -21.11 -16.38 14.20
C ILE A 355 -22.28 -17.00 14.98
N PRO A 356 -23.54 -16.52 14.87
CA PRO A 356 -24.65 -17.12 15.61
C PRO A 356 -24.92 -18.60 15.30
N GLY A 357 -24.60 -19.04 14.10
CA GLY A 357 -24.78 -20.43 13.66
C GLY A 357 -23.60 -21.35 13.94
N LEU A 358 -22.48 -20.81 14.47
CA LEU A 358 -21.29 -21.59 14.76
C LEU A 358 -21.21 -21.99 16.23
N PRO A 359 -20.94 -23.27 16.55
CA PRO A 359 -20.69 -23.68 17.93
C PRO A 359 -19.35 -23.09 18.40
N GLN A 360 -19.26 -22.73 19.69
CA GLN A 360 -17.99 -22.42 20.33
C GLN A 360 -17.10 -23.67 20.30
N ARG A 361 -15.90 -23.55 19.72
CA ARG A 361 -14.97 -24.67 19.62
C ARG A 361 -13.93 -24.65 20.73
N ALA A 362 -13.47 -25.81 21.12
CA ALA A 362 -12.29 -25.94 21.98
C ALA A 362 -11.02 -25.58 21.19
N ALA A 363 -10.01 -25.06 21.90
CA ALA A 363 -8.70 -24.79 21.30
C ALA A 363 -8.07 -26.09 20.78
N THR A 364 -7.50 -26.05 19.58
CA THR A 364 -6.84 -27.21 18.99
C THR A 364 -5.39 -27.32 19.47
N PRO A 365 -4.78 -28.53 19.54
CA PRO A 365 -3.36 -28.67 19.80
C PRO A 365 -2.48 -27.90 18.81
N SER A 366 -2.97 -27.69 17.58
CA SER A 366 -2.30 -26.91 16.53
C SER A 366 -2.18 -25.44 16.91
N LEU A 367 -3.18 -24.84 17.55
CA LEU A 367 -3.14 -23.45 18.02
C LEU A 367 -2.04 -23.26 19.06
N ALA A 368 -2.04 -24.08 20.14
CA ALA A 368 -1.01 -24.00 21.20
C ALA A 368 0.40 -24.22 20.64
N ARG A 369 0.54 -25.13 19.68
CA ARG A 369 1.83 -25.37 19.01
C ARG A 369 2.31 -24.19 18.18
N LEU A 370 1.40 -23.50 17.47
CA LEU A 370 1.70 -22.30 16.69
C LEU A 370 2.05 -21.11 17.60
N GLN A 371 1.36 -20.96 18.73
CA GLN A 371 1.68 -19.97 19.76
C GLN A 371 3.10 -20.16 20.30
N GLY A 372 3.44 -21.36 20.78
CA GLY A 372 4.79 -21.67 21.27
C GLY A 372 5.88 -21.51 20.20
N ALA A 373 5.58 -21.87 18.96
CA ALA A 373 6.50 -21.63 17.84
C ALA A 373 6.68 -20.14 17.57
N SER A 374 5.62 -19.32 17.63
CA SER A 374 5.68 -17.88 17.44
C SER A 374 6.52 -17.18 18.53
N GLU A 375 6.39 -17.58 19.78
CA GLU A 375 7.21 -17.10 20.90
C GLU A 375 8.68 -17.48 20.72
N THR A 376 8.93 -18.73 20.31
CA THR A 376 10.29 -19.24 20.00
C THR A 376 10.94 -18.41 18.90
N VAL A 377 10.20 -18.12 17.82
CA VAL A 377 10.64 -17.25 16.71
C VAL A 377 10.96 -15.86 17.21
N SER A 378 10.03 -15.22 17.94
CA SER A 378 10.23 -13.87 18.48
C SER A 378 11.50 -13.77 19.33
N THR A 379 11.67 -14.70 20.28
CA THR A 379 12.85 -14.77 21.15
C THR A 379 14.14 -14.98 20.34
N ARG A 380 14.10 -15.82 19.30
CA ARG A 380 15.27 -16.09 18.47
C ARG A 380 15.66 -14.87 17.64
N ILE A 381 14.70 -14.18 17.03
CA ILE A 381 14.93 -12.95 16.29
C ILE A 381 15.55 -11.90 17.22
N GLU A 382 14.96 -11.67 18.39
CA GLU A 382 15.43 -10.71 19.37
C GLU A 382 16.88 -10.96 19.79
N LYS A 383 17.21 -12.19 20.20
CA LYS A 383 18.59 -12.59 20.57
C LYS A 383 19.58 -12.45 19.42
N SER A 384 19.12 -12.57 18.17
CA SER A 384 19.99 -12.48 16.99
C SER A 384 20.20 -11.05 16.50
N LEU A 385 19.27 -10.14 16.78
CA LEU A 385 19.31 -8.74 16.36
C LEU A 385 19.90 -7.82 17.44
N TYR A 386 19.60 -8.08 18.72
CA TYR A 386 20.07 -7.24 19.83
C TYR A 386 21.32 -7.87 20.44
N THR A 387 22.45 -7.60 19.80
CA THR A 387 23.78 -8.13 20.16
C THR A 387 24.63 -7.07 20.89
N ALA A 388 25.64 -7.49 21.64
CA ALA A 388 26.47 -6.59 22.45
C ALA A 388 27.27 -5.56 21.63
N ASP A 389 27.51 -5.82 20.34
CA ASP A 389 28.17 -4.90 19.42
C ASP A 389 27.25 -3.75 18.96
N ASN A 390 25.96 -3.80 19.33
CA ASN A 390 24.99 -2.74 19.07
C ASN A 390 24.88 -2.36 17.57
N THR A 391 25.12 -3.33 16.67
CA THR A 391 25.15 -3.14 15.22
C THR A 391 23.75 -2.82 14.69
N LEU A 392 23.65 -1.77 13.88
CA LEU A 392 22.41 -1.38 13.22
C LEU A 392 22.27 -2.14 11.89
N SER A 393 21.11 -2.76 11.67
CA SER A 393 20.78 -3.51 10.45
C SER A 393 19.34 -3.26 10.02
N GLU A 394 19.00 -3.55 8.75
CA GLU A 394 17.64 -3.35 8.22
C GLU A 394 16.58 -4.13 9.02
N PRO A 395 16.76 -5.43 9.34
CA PRO A 395 15.84 -6.15 10.22
C PRO A 395 15.74 -5.58 11.64
N ALA A 396 16.86 -5.12 12.23
CA ALA A 396 16.86 -4.51 13.56
C ALA A 396 16.06 -3.20 13.58
N VAL A 397 16.23 -2.34 12.55
CA VAL A 397 15.46 -1.10 12.40
C VAL A 397 13.97 -1.38 12.32
N CYS A 398 13.54 -2.36 11.52
CA CYS A 398 12.14 -2.72 11.41
C CYS A 398 11.57 -3.22 12.75
N ARG A 399 12.31 -4.06 13.48
CA ARG A 399 11.90 -4.53 14.81
C ARG A 399 11.80 -3.38 15.80
N MET A 400 12.82 -2.54 15.89
CA MET A 400 12.83 -1.38 16.79
C MET A 400 11.68 -0.42 16.51
N ILE A 401 11.38 -0.14 15.24
CA ILE A 401 10.24 0.71 14.89
C ILE A 401 8.93 0.10 15.40
N SER A 402 8.71 -1.21 15.24
CA SER A 402 7.49 -1.87 15.73
C SER A 402 7.34 -1.82 17.26
N GLU A 403 8.44 -1.69 18.00
CA GLU A 403 8.47 -1.59 19.45
C GLU A 403 8.32 -0.12 19.94
N LEU A 404 8.88 0.84 19.17
CA LEU A 404 8.97 2.24 19.56
C LEU A 404 7.84 3.12 19.00
N ILE A 405 7.15 2.67 17.96
CA ILE A 405 6.13 3.48 17.29
C ILE A 405 4.96 3.76 18.25
N PRO A 406 4.56 5.04 18.40
CA PRO A 406 3.45 5.38 19.29
C PRO A 406 2.11 4.87 18.77
N ARG A 407 1.18 4.62 19.71
CA ARG A 407 -0.22 4.30 19.40
C ARG A 407 -0.82 5.39 18.50
N ASP A 408 -1.74 4.98 17.64
CA ASP A 408 -2.52 5.88 16.79
C ASP A 408 -1.69 6.76 15.84
N THR A 409 -0.46 6.35 15.52
CA THR A 409 0.34 6.95 14.45
C THR A 409 0.20 6.19 13.14
N ALA A 410 0.51 6.86 12.03
CA ALA A 410 0.52 6.25 10.70
C ALA A 410 1.87 5.55 10.45
N LEU A 411 1.84 4.31 9.97
CA LEU A 411 3.01 3.60 9.45
C LEU A 411 2.85 3.37 7.95
N PHE A 412 3.77 3.86 7.14
CA PHE A 412 3.76 3.58 5.70
C PHE A 412 5.00 2.79 5.30
N LEU A 413 4.78 1.67 4.60
CA LEU A 413 5.83 0.74 4.22
C LEU A 413 6.05 0.76 2.71
N ALA A 414 7.27 1.08 2.30
CA ALA A 414 7.66 0.97 0.90
C ALA A 414 7.70 -0.49 0.44
N ASN A 415 7.52 -0.71 -0.84
CA ASN A 415 7.73 -2.00 -1.47
C ASN A 415 9.20 -2.43 -1.39
N SER A 416 9.54 -3.59 -1.97
CA SER A 416 10.85 -4.24 -1.86
C SER A 416 11.09 -4.85 -0.47
N MET A 417 12.24 -4.62 0.18
CA MET A 417 12.57 -5.19 1.49
C MET A 417 11.81 -4.53 2.66
N PRO A 418 11.58 -3.21 2.72
CA PRO A 418 10.97 -2.58 3.91
C PRO A 418 9.68 -3.25 4.39
N ILE A 419 8.72 -3.52 3.51
CA ILE A 419 7.47 -4.20 3.91
C ILE A 419 7.69 -5.66 4.29
N ARG A 420 8.66 -6.33 3.63
CA ARG A 420 8.99 -7.73 3.93
C ARG A 420 9.72 -7.87 5.27
N ASP A 421 10.64 -6.96 5.55
CA ASP A 421 11.37 -6.97 6.82
C ASP A 421 10.44 -6.65 8.00
N MET A 422 9.48 -5.74 7.80
CA MET A 422 8.42 -5.53 8.79
C MET A 422 7.54 -6.77 8.98
N ASP A 423 7.13 -7.45 7.91
CA ASP A 423 6.32 -8.66 7.99
C ASP A 423 7.06 -9.80 8.71
N MET A 424 8.36 -9.97 8.41
CA MET A 424 9.21 -11.04 8.95
C MET A 424 9.70 -10.78 10.38
N PHE A 425 10.13 -9.57 10.69
CA PHE A 425 10.95 -9.30 11.89
C PHE A 425 10.30 -8.37 12.90
N ALA A 426 9.20 -7.68 12.56
CA ALA A 426 8.50 -6.83 13.52
C ALA A 426 8.09 -7.64 14.75
N SER A 427 8.26 -7.06 15.94
CA SER A 427 7.60 -7.51 17.17
C SER A 427 6.08 -7.46 16.99
N ALA A 428 5.32 -8.21 17.77
CA ALA A 428 3.88 -8.03 17.85
C ALA A 428 3.53 -6.59 18.27
N GLY A 429 4.45 -5.96 19.03
CA GLY A 429 4.28 -4.59 19.51
C GLY A 429 3.25 -4.49 20.62
N HIS A 430 3.13 -3.28 21.18
CA HIS A 430 2.15 -2.98 22.21
C HIS A 430 1.09 -1.98 21.74
N ASN A 431 1.34 -1.36 20.60
CA ASN A 431 0.51 -0.28 20.08
C ASN A 431 -0.10 -0.68 18.74
N PRO A 432 -1.43 -0.67 18.60
CA PRO A 432 -2.08 -0.80 17.31
C PRO A 432 -1.70 0.40 16.43
N VAL A 433 -1.28 0.10 15.21
CA VAL A 433 -0.77 1.09 14.27
C VAL A 433 -1.42 0.89 12.92
N ARG A 434 -1.94 1.95 12.34
CA ARG A 434 -2.52 1.88 11.01
C ARG A 434 -1.44 1.82 9.93
N THR A 435 -1.33 0.68 9.27
CA THR A 435 -0.32 0.42 8.26
C THR A 435 -0.84 0.70 6.84
N GLY A 436 -0.06 1.48 6.08
CA GLY A 436 -0.26 1.76 4.66
C GLY A 436 0.89 1.25 3.80
N ALA A 437 0.61 0.90 2.55
CA ALA A 437 1.61 0.53 1.56
C ALA A 437 1.01 0.56 0.16
N ASN A 438 1.83 0.74 -0.89
CA ASN A 438 1.41 0.65 -2.28
C ASN A 438 1.50 -0.80 -2.76
N ARG A 439 0.53 -1.65 -2.37
CA ARG A 439 0.51 -3.09 -2.68
C ARG A 439 -0.46 -3.45 -3.80
N GLY A 440 -0.98 -2.49 -4.52
CA GLY A 440 -1.80 -2.72 -5.71
C GLY A 440 -0.96 -3.25 -6.88
N ALA A 441 -0.09 -2.41 -7.41
CA ALA A 441 0.89 -2.73 -8.44
C ALA A 441 2.28 -3.05 -7.87
N SER A 442 2.55 -2.66 -6.63
CA SER A 442 3.81 -2.88 -5.90
C SER A 442 5.03 -2.19 -6.54
N GLY A 443 4.85 -1.03 -7.18
CA GLY A 443 5.91 -0.18 -7.71
C GLY A 443 6.69 0.54 -6.61
N ILE A 444 7.83 1.14 -6.96
CA ILE A 444 8.63 2.02 -6.08
C ILE A 444 8.30 3.49 -6.28
N ASP A 445 7.54 3.80 -7.32
CA ASP A 445 7.08 5.13 -7.69
C ASP A 445 6.07 5.69 -6.69
N GLY A 446 6.07 7.00 -6.48
CA GLY A 446 5.12 7.73 -5.65
C GLY A 446 5.06 7.28 -4.18
N THR A 447 6.09 6.63 -3.67
CA THR A 447 6.10 6.07 -2.30
C THR A 447 6.07 7.18 -1.25
N ILE A 448 6.89 8.23 -1.41
CA ILE A 448 6.92 9.38 -0.50
C ILE A 448 5.59 10.14 -0.58
N ALA A 449 5.12 10.40 -1.81
CA ALA A 449 3.85 11.08 -2.05
C ALA A 449 2.68 10.36 -1.37
N SER A 450 2.61 9.02 -1.52
CA SER A 450 1.60 8.20 -0.85
C SER A 450 1.72 8.24 0.68
N ALA A 451 2.94 8.20 1.23
CA ALA A 451 3.16 8.29 2.66
C ALA A 451 2.71 9.65 3.23
N VAL A 452 3.01 10.75 2.51
CA VAL A 452 2.54 12.09 2.88
C VAL A 452 1.01 12.17 2.82
N GLY A 453 0.41 11.67 1.74
CA GLY A 453 -1.04 11.61 1.61
C GLY A 453 -1.70 10.76 2.69
N PHE A 454 -1.09 9.62 3.03
CA PHE A 454 -1.56 8.72 4.09
C PHE A 454 -1.50 9.38 5.48
N THR A 455 -0.38 10.04 5.80
CA THR A 455 -0.21 10.83 7.02
C THR A 455 -1.24 11.96 7.11
N LYS A 456 -1.47 12.67 5.99
CA LYS A 456 -2.49 13.72 5.89
C LYS A 456 -3.91 13.20 6.13
N GLY A 457 -4.24 12.07 5.50
CA GLY A 457 -5.57 11.45 5.64
C GLY A 457 -5.80 10.79 6.99
N HIS A 458 -4.74 10.34 7.65
CA HIS A 458 -4.78 9.80 9.02
C HIS A 458 -4.95 10.92 10.06
N GLY A 459 -4.33 12.09 9.84
CA GLY A 459 -4.46 13.25 10.70
C GLY A 459 -3.53 13.25 11.92
N THR A 460 -2.52 12.38 11.97
CA THR A 460 -1.51 12.28 13.04
C THR A 460 -0.10 12.23 12.47
N ALA A 461 0.92 12.14 13.33
CA ALA A 461 2.29 11.91 12.88
C ALA A 461 2.42 10.56 12.16
N GLY A 462 3.39 10.46 11.26
CA GLY A 462 3.64 9.25 10.48
C GLY A 462 5.10 8.81 10.50
N THR A 463 5.30 7.52 10.21
CA THR A 463 6.61 6.92 9.92
C THR A 463 6.56 6.27 8.54
N LEU A 464 7.52 6.59 7.69
CA LEU A 464 7.76 5.93 6.41
C LEU A 464 9.05 5.13 6.50
N ILE A 465 9.03 3.84 6.16
CA ILE A 465 10.24 3.04 5.95
C ILE A 465 10.40 2.84 4.45
N ILE A 466 11.53 3.28 3.88
CA ILE A 466 11.75 3.33 2.44
C ILE A 466 13.19 2.97 2.08
N GLY A 467 13.38 2.23 0.98
CA GLY A 467 14.70 2.01 0.40
C GLY A 467 15.20 3.24 -0.37
N ASP A 468 16.52 3.30 -0.56
CA ASP A 468 17.22 4.38 -1.25
C ASP A 468 16.75 4.63 -2.69
N LEU A 469 16.63 3.58 -3.51
CA LEU A 469 16.14 3.69 -4.89
C LEU A 469 14.69 4.18 -4.96
N ALA A 470 13.84 3.75 -4.04
CA ALA A 470 12.46 4.22 -3.98
C ALA A 470 12.38 5.69 -3.56
N LEU A 471 13.29 6.14 -2.67
CA LEU A 471 13.40 7.55 -2.31
C LEU A 471 13.90 8.38 -3.48
N LEU A 472 14.95 7.92 -4.18
CA LEU A 472 15.48 8.61 -5.37
C LEU A 472 14.42 8.74 -6.47
N HIS A 473 13.64 7.70 -6.68
CA HIS A 473 12.58 7.69 -7.71
C HIS A 473 11.48 8.73 -7.45
N ASP A 474 11.23 9.07 -6.18
CA ASP A 474 10.14 9.96 -5.75
C ASP A 474 10.64 11.17 -4.93
N ILE A 475 11.91 11.58 -5.14
CA ILE A 475 12.61 12.54 -4.29
C ILE A 475 11.96 13.93 -4.25
N ASN A 476 11.38 14.40 -5.36
CA ASN A 476 10.68 15.68 -5.43
C ASN A 476 9.42 15.73 -4.55
N SER A 477 8.81 14.58 -4.26
CA SER A 477 7.68 14.47 -3.34
C SER A 477 8.03 14.81 -1.87
N LEU A 478 9.32 14.91 -1.52
CA LEU A 478 9.77 15.44 -0.22
C LEU A 478 9.22 16.86 0.04
N MET A 479 9.02 17.67 -1.02
CA MET A 479 8.41 18.99 -0.91
C MET A 479 7.00 18.95 -0.28
N MET A 480 6.25 17.87 -0.50
CA MET A 480 4.89 17.71 0.01
C MET A 480 4.82 17.67 1.54
N THR A 481 5.92 17.29 2.21
CA THR A 481 5.99 17.21 3.67
C THR A 481 5.73 18.56 4.35
N LYS A 482 5.96 19.68 3.64
CA LYS A 482 5.67 21.05 4.13
C LYS A 482 4.18 21.30 4.35
N SER A 483 3.31 20.53 3.73
CA SER A 483 1.85 20.66 3.87
C SER A 483 1.27 19.92 5.07
N LEU A 484 2.09 19.12 5.75
CA LEU A 484 1.65 18.32 6.88
C LEU A 484 1.53 19.15 8.15
N SER A 485 0.42 19.00 8.86
CA SER A 485 0.24 19.55 10.21
C SER A 485 0.99 18.75 11.29
N HIS A 486 1.28 17.48 11.01
CA HIS A 486 2.04 16.56 11.84
C HIS A 486 3.24 16.03 11.09
N PRO A 487 4.40 15.81 11.73
CA PRO A 487 5.62 15.42 11.04
C PRO A 487 5.54 14.00 10.45
N LEU A 488 6.30 13.78 9.38
CA LEU A 488 6.60 12.47 8.84
C LEU A 488 8.07 12.14 9.13
N VAL A 489 8.33 11.04 9.83
CA VAL A 489 9.66 10.48 10.02
C VAL A 489 9.93 9.52 8.86
N ILE A 490 10.93 9.83 8.03
CA ILE A 490 11.30 9.05 6.85
C ILE A 490 12.58 8.27 7.19
N VAL A 491 12.42 6.98 7.47
CA VAL A 491 13.55 6.08 7.73
C VAL A 491 13.99 5.46 6.41
N VAL A 492 15.17 5.86 5.96
CA VAL A 492 15.75 5.45 4.67
C VAL A 492 16.73 4.32 4.89
N LEU A 493 16.44 3.15 4.36
CA LEU A 493 17.36 2.02 4.32
C LEU A 493 18.25 2.20 3.08
N ASN A 494 19.42 2.80 3.28
CA ASN A 494 20.41 3.08 2.22
C ASN A 494 21.46 1.98 2.19
N ASN A 495 21.25 1.01 1.32
CA ASN A 495 22.17 -0.09 1.07
C ASN A 495 22.91 0.04 -0.28
N ASP A 496 22.88 1.22 -0.86
CA ASP A 496 23.50 1.58 -2.14
C ASP A 496 22.93 0.75 -3.30
N GLY A 497 21.59 0.67 -3.40
CA GLY A 497 20.95 0.13 -4.60
C GLY A 497 19.86 -0.92 -4.39
N GLY A 498 19.73 -1.83 -5.35
CA GLY A 498 18.64 -2.81 -5.44
C GLY A 498 18.79 -4.02 -4.50
N GLY A 499 18.70 -3.80 -3.18
CA GLY A 499 18.91 -4.83 -2.16
C GLY A 499 18.09 -6.10 -2.33
N ILE A 500 16.82 -5.99 -2.75
CA ILE A 500 15.94 -7.15 -2.95
C ILE A 500 16.50 -8.16 -3.98
N PHE A 501 17.21 -7.69 -4.99
CA PHE A 501 17.74 -8.57 -6.03
C PHE A 501 18.84 -9.51 -5.52
N SER A 502 19.47 -9.18 -4.38
CA SER A 502 20.43 -10.07 -3.71
C SER A 502 19.78 -11.38 -3.23
N PHE A 503 18.46 -11.41 -3.07
CA PHE A 503 17.69 -12.59 -2.66
C PHE A 503 17.16 -13.40 -3.84
N LEU A 504 17.47 -13.01 -5.07
CA LEU A 504 17.01 -13.68 -6.29
C LEU A 504 18.13 -14.46 -6.97
N PRO A 505 17.81 -15.48 -7.77
CA PRO A 505 18.79 -16.27 -8.53
C PRO A 505 19.75 -15.42 -9.38
N ILE A 506 19.30 -14.25 -9.85
CA ILE A 506 20.11 -13.32 -10.64
C ILE A 506 21.37 -12.83 -9.90
N ALA A 507 21.38 -12.86 -8.57
CA ALA A 507 22.55 -12.50 -7.77
C ALA A 507 23.78 -13.38 -8.03
N GLN A 508 23.58 -14.58 -8.57
CA GLN A 508 24.67 -15.49 -8.94
C GLN A 508 25.41 -15.05 -10.21
N PHE A 509 24.78 -14.22 -11.05
CA PHE A 509 25.34 -13.72 -12.31
C PHE A 509 26.07 -12.40 -12.11
N LYS A 510 27.24 -12.43 -11.45
CA LYS A 510 27.99 -11.25 -10.98
C LYS A 510 28.25 -10.20 -12.07
N ASN A 511 28.52 -10.63 -13.32
CA ASN A 511 28.80 -9.73 -14.45
C ASN A 511 27.61 -8.83 -14.82
N ALA A 512 26.36 -9.31 -14.57
CA ALA A 512 25.14 -8.56 -14.84
C ALA A 512 24.58 -7.89 -13.57
N PHE A 513 24.82 -8.49 -12.41
CA PHE A 513 24.13 -8.14 -11.18
C PHE A 513 24.37 -6.69 -10.75
N GLU A 514 25.62 -6.28 -10.56
CA GLU A 514 25.92 -4.93 -10.03
C GLU A 514 25.45 -3.83 -10.97
N LYS A 515 25.63 -4.02 -12.29
CA LYS A 515 25.29 -2.99 -13.28
C LYS A 515 23.79 -2.82 -13.49
N TYR A 516 23.01 -3.92 -13.52
CA TYR A 516 21.63 -3.89 -14.00
C TYR A 516 20.59 -4.13 -12.87
N PHE A 517 21.00 -4.65 -11.72
CA PHE A 517 20.13 -4.98 -10.61
C PHE A 517 20.57 -4.32 -9.29
N GLY A 518 21.84 -4.41 -8.96
CA GLY A 518 22.43 -3.71 -7.81
C GLY A 518 22.35 -2.20 -7.97
N THR A 519 22.71 -1.70 -9.15
CA THR A 519 22.65 -0.27 -9.52
C THR A 519 23.16 0.67 -8.44
N PRO A 520 24.43 0.51 -7.97
CA PRO A 520 24.97 1.34 -6.91
C PRO A 520 25.02 2.81 -7.35
N HIS A 521 24.63 3.72 -6.46
CA HIS A 521 24.53 5.15 -6.78
C HIS A 521 25.50 6.04 -5.98
N GLY A 522 26.07 5.55 -4.89
CA GLY A 522 27.07 6.28 -4.07
C GLY A 522 26.54 7.52 -3.34
N LEU A 523 25.20 7.70 -3.24
CA LEU A 523 24.59 8.91 -2.72
C LEU A 523 24.27 8.80 -1.23
N THR A 524 24.18 9.98 -0.58
CA THR A 524 23.61 10.18 0.74
C THR A 524 22.53 11.24 0.70
N PHE A 525 21.58 11.20 1.63
CA PHE A 525 20.37 12.02 1.56
C PHE A 525 20.39 13.29 2.42
N ALA A 526 21.53 13.63 3.04
CA ALA A 526 21.70 14.86 3.81
C ALA A 526 21.41 16.13 2.98
N HIS A 527 21.89 16.17 1.72
CA HIS A 527 21.65 17.29 0.82
C HIS A 527 20.19 17.39 0.39
N ALA A 528 19.52 16.26 0.16
CA ALA A 528 18.09 16.23 -0.13
C ALA A 528 17.28 16.75 1.07
N ALA A 529 17.59 16.32 2.29
CA ALA A 529 16.95 16.85 3.49
C ALA A 529 17.08 18.38 3.57
N ARG A 530 18.28 18.92 3.32
CA ARG A 530 18.55 20.37 3.31
C ARG A 530 17.75 21.09 2.22
N LEU A 531 17.75 20.56 0.99
CA LEU A 531 17.04 21.14 -0.16
C LEU A 531 15.54 21.31 0.12
N PHE A 532 14.92 20.28 0.67
CA PHE A 532 13.48 20.29 0.96
C PHE A 532 13.14 20.82 2.35
N GLY A 533 14.15 21.19 3.14
CA GLY A 533 13.96 21.81 4.43
C GLY A 533 13.60 20.82 5.55
N LEU A 534 13.94 19.52 5.46
CA LEU A 534 13.74 18.51 6.49
C LEU A 534 14.89 18.51 7.51
N ALA A 535 14.65 17.95 8.69
CA ALA A 535 15.74 17.56 9.58
C ALA A 535 16.41 16.27 9.08
N TYR A 536 17.65 16.04 9.50
CA TYR A 536 18.44 14.89 9.07
C TYR A 536 19.22 14.29 10.22
N ASP A 537 19.16 12.98 10.36
CA ASP A 537 19.96 12.18 11.29
C ASP A 537 20.54 10.97 10.53
N SER A 538 21.71 10.48 10.93
CA SER A 538 22.34 9.27 10.36
C SER A 538 22.99 8.44 11.47
N PRO A 539 22.21 7.68 12.23
CA PRO A 539 22.70 6.84 13.33
C PRO A 539 23.56 5.69 12.81
N ARG A 540 24.53 5.25 13.63
CA ARG A 540 25.41 4.13 13.34
C ARG A 540 25.14 2.92 14.23
N THR A 541 24.48 3.14 15.36
CA THR A 541 24.16 2.09 16.35
C THR A 541 22.67 2.06 16.64
N GLN A 542 22.21 0.93 17.21
CA GLN A 542 20.81 0.79 17.62
C GLN A 542 20.40 1.82 18.66
N THR A 543 21.29 2.10 19.64
CA THR A 543 21.05 3.13 20.67
C THR A 543 20.92 4.53 20.07
N GLU A 544 21.78 4.88 19.11
CA GLU A 544 21.65 6.16 18.39
C GLU A 544 20.36 6.21 17.58
N PHE A 545 19.99 5.12 16.92
CA PHE A 545 18.74 5.05 16.16
C PHE A 545 17.53 5.27 17.05
N GLN A 546 17.44 4.57 18.18
CA GLN A 546 16.35 4.75 19.14
C GLN A 546 16.23 6.21 19.55
N LYS A 547 17.33 6.84 20.00
CA LYS A 547 17.36 8.24 20.42
C LYS A 547 16.91 9.19 19.29
N ASN A 548 17.40 8.96 18.06
CA ASN A 548 17.08 9.80 16.91
C ASN A 548 15.62 9.64 16.50
N TYR A 549 15.09 8.41 16.52
CA TYR A 549 13.70 8.12 16.15
C TYR A 549 12.72 8.74 17.17
N GLU A 550 12.96 8.53 18.46
CA GLU A 550 12.14 9.14 19.54
C GLU A 550 12.19 10.67 19.49
N SER A 551 13.35 11.25 19.19
CA SER A 551 13.51 12.69 19.00
C SER A 551 12.75 13.19 17.78
N ALA A 552 12.85 12.46 16.64
CA ALA A 552 12.18 12.82 15.38
C ALA A 552 10.64 12.83 15.52
N LEU A 553 10.08 11.88 16.25
CA LEU A 553 8.65 11.82 16.55
C LEU A 553 8.12 13.05 17.32
N LYS A 554 8.99 13.69 18.11
CA LYS A 554 8.66 14.88 18.91
C LYS A 554 8.90 16.20 18.19
N ARG A 555 9.63 16.18 17.05
CA ARG A 555 9.92 17.38 16.25
C ARG A 555 8.64 17.89 15.58
N LYS A 556 8.53 19.21 15.40
CA LYS A 556 7.48 19.82 14.55
C LYS A 556 7.77 19.70 13.04
N LYS A 557 8.94 19.22 12.68
CA LYS A 557 9.47 19.19 11.32
C LYS A 557 9.70 17.75 10.90
N SER A 558 9.30 17.40 9.68
CA SER A 558 9.60 16.09 9.11
C SER A 558 11.10 15.84 9.05
N THR A 559 11.51 14.59 9.26
CA THR A 559 12.90 14.21 9.46
C THR A 559 13.25 13.04 8.55
N ILE A 560 14.43 13.09 7.90
CA ILE A 560 15.06 11.92 7.29
C ILE A 560 16.02 11.31 8.31
N ILE A 561 15.84 10.01 8.60
CA ILE A 561 16.79 9.18 9.34
C ILE A 561 17.39 8.19 8.34
N GLU A 562 18.66 8.40 7.95
CA GLU A 562 19.35 7.57 6.97
C GLU A 562 20.15 6.47 7.65
N ILE A 563 19.78 5.23 7.35
CA ILE A 563 20.41 4.00 7.84
C ILE A 563 21.30 3.47 6.73
N LYS A 564 22.62 3.54 6.92
CA LYS A 564 23.59 3.02 5.95
C LYS A 564 23.91 1.57 6.24
N THR A 565 23.67 0.71 5.27
CA THR A 565 23.93 -0.73 5.34
C THR A 565 24.67 -1.21 4.08
N VAL A 566 25.09 -2.46 4.08
CA VAL A 566 25.75 -3.10 2.94
C VAL A 566 24.89 -4.25 2.45
N ARG A 567 24.48 -4.26 1.17
CA ARG A 567 23.58 -5.26 0.58
C ARG A 567 24.00 -6.69 0.83
N GLY A 568 25.28 -7.01 0.65
CA GLY A 568 25.82 -8.36 0.87
C GLY A 568 25.77 -8.81 2.33
N GLU A 569 26.04 -7.88 3.26
CA GLU A 569 25.96 -8.15 4.71
C GLU A 569 24.51 -8.33 5.14
N ASN A 570 23.61 -7.50 4.64
CA ASN A 570 22.17 -7.62 4.90
C ASN A 570 21.63 -8.97 4.41
N HIS A 571 21.96 -9.38 3.18
CA HIS A 571 21.60 -10.71 2.67
C HIS A 571 22.13 -11.85 3.56
N THR A 572 23.39 -11.78 3.95
CA THR A 572 24.02 -12.79 4.83
C THR A 572 23.32 -12.82 6.20
N LEU A 573 22.98 -11.65 6.76
CA LEU A 573 22.23 -11.55 8.02
C LEU A 573 20.87 -12.24 7.92
N HIS A 574 20.11 -11.96 6.86
CA HIS A 574 18.82 -12.62 6.61
C HIS A 574 18.94 -14.14 6.57
N GLN A 575 19.95 -14.67 5.87
CA GLN A 575 20.19 -16.11 5.83
C GLN A 575 20.47 -16.68 7.23
N ARG A 576 21.33 -16.01 8.01
CA ARG A 576 21.64 -16.41 9.39
C ARG A 576 20.41 -16.39 10.29
N LEU A 577 19.57 -15.35 10.18
CA LEU A 577 18.31 -15.22 10.93
C LEU A 577 17.36 -16.36 10.59
N GLN A 578 17.14 -16.62 9.30
CA GLN A 578 16.25 -17.69 8.85
C GLN A 578 16.75 -19.07 9.27
N ASP A 579 18.06 -19.34 9.20
CA ASP A 579 18.65 -20.58 9.66
C ASP A 579 18.54 -20.76 11.19
N ALA A 580 18.73 -19.67 11.95
CA ALA A 580 18.58 -19.69 13.40
C ALA A 580 17.11 -19.94 13.81
N VAL A 581 16.18 -19.27 13.16
CA VAL A 581 14.74 -19.46 13.38
C VAL A 581 14.32 -20.90 13.03
N ARG A 582 14.73 -21.40 11.86
CA ARG A 582 14.43 -22.77 11.42
C ARG A 582 14.91 -23.80 12.46
N ARG A 583 16.18 -23.71 12.90
CA ARG A 583 16.73 -24.61 13.92
C ARG A 583 15.97 -24.53 15.24
N ALA A 584 15.57 -23.33 15.66
CA ALA A 584 14.81 -23.15 16.89
C ALA A 584 13.43 -23.80 16.81
N VAL A 585 12.71 -23.59 15.70
CA VAL A 585 11.38 -24.19 15.45
C VAL A 585 11.49 -25.72 15.30
N ASP A 586 12.56 -26.24 14.70
CA ASP A 586 12.81 -27.69 14.55
C ASP A 586 13.22 -28.36 15.86
N GLY A 587 13.53 -27.62 16.93
CA GLY A 587 14.01 -28.12 18.19
C GLY A 587 15.47 -28.66 18.12
N THR A 588 16.27 -28.20 17.18
CA THR A 588 17.64 -28.69 16.93
C THR A 588 18.74 -27.80 17.53
N ASP A 589 18.37 -26.70 18.17
CA ASP A 589 19.30 -25.75 18.78
C ASP A 589 20.08 -26.33 20.02
N ALA A 590 19.57 -27.41 20.65
CA ALA A 590 20.11 -27.99 21.87
C ALA A 590 21.30 -28.94 21.65
N LYS A 591 21.77 -29.18 20.42
CA LYS A 591 22.74 -30.23 20.08
C LYS A 591 24.09 -29.78 19.49
N ARG A 592 24.50 -28.50 19.64
CA ARG A 592 25.91 -28.15 19.33
C ARG A 592 26.62 -27.63 20.56
N PRO A 593 27.72 -28.36 21.02
CA PRO A 593 28.67 -27.75 21.94
C PRO A 593 29.28 -26.51 21.29
N SER A 594 29.55 -25.48 22.06
CA SER A 594 30.25 -24.28 21.61
C SER A 594 31.50 -24.69 20.81
N ALA A 595 31.50 -24.50 19.51
CA ALA A 595 32.70 -24.59 18.70
C ALA A 595 33.62 -23.44 19.13
N ALA A 596 34.73 -23.85 19.71
CA ALA A 596 35.80 -23.01 20.21
C ALA A 596 36.21 -21.94 19.19
N LEU A 597 36.43 -20.77 19.71
CA LEU A 597 37.17 -19.67 19.09
C LEU A 597 38.41 -20.20 18.33
N PHE A 598 38.40 -20.02 17.02
CA PHE A 598 39.64 -20.14 16.26
C PHE A 598 40.49 -18.88 16.47
N PRO A 599 41.80 -19.02 16.82
CA PRO A 599 42.66 -17.87 17.02
C PRO A 599 43.00 -17.20 15.69
N ARG A 600 42.98 -15.90 15.73
CA ARG A 600 43.64 -15.05 14.70
C ARG A 600 45.14 -15.29 14.78
N SER A 601 45.74 -15.83 13.73
CA SER A 601 47.08 -15.46 13.26
C SER A 601 47.50 -16.33 12.08
N LEU A 602 47.74 -15.72 10.95
CA LEU A 602 49.00 -15.77 10.19
C LEU A 602 48.78 -15.30 8.75
N VAL A 603 49.06 -14.05 8.60
CA VAL A 603 49.45 -13.48 7.29
C VAL A 603 50.91 -13.85 7.08
N ARG A 604 51.24 -14.55 6.01
CA ARG A 604 52.52 -14.41 5.29
C ARG A 604 52.51 -15.12 3.94
N ARG A 605 52.62 -14.27 2.89
CA ARG A 605 53.48 -14.30 1.70
C ARG A 605 53.94 -15.67 1.16
N THR A 606 53.70 -16.03 -0.09
CA THR A 606 54.60 -15.71 -1.22
C THR A 606 54.24 -16.53 -2.46
N ASN A 607 54.39 -15.87 -3.58
CA ASN A 607 54.92 -16.26 -4.90
C ASN A 607 54.15 -17.14 -5.88
N LYS A 608 53.84 -16.45 -6.98
CA LYS A 608 54.03 -16.79 -8.43
C LYS A 608 54.44 -18.24 -8.75
N VAL A 609 53.65 -18.92 -9.58
CA VAL A 609 54.17 -19.67 -10.75
C VAL A 609 53.09 -19.74 -11.85
N ARG A 610 53.61 -19.66 -13.06
CA ARG A 610 53.03 -19.46 -14.40
C ARG A 610 52.09 -20.55 -14.92
N LEU A 611 51.17 -20.09 -15.73
CA LEU A 611 50.65 -20.59 -17.01
C LEU A 611 51.05 -22.03 -17.48
N ARG A 612 50.04 -22.80 -17.83
CA ARG A 612 49.95 -23.45 -19.15
C ARG A 612 48.50 -23.82 -19.46
N ALA A 613 48.09 -23.41 -20.66
CA ALA A 613 46.86 -23.78 -21.33
C ALA A 613 46.92 -25.23 -21.78
N HIS A 614 45.78 -25.94 -21.70
CA HIS A 614 45.45 -26.92 -22.72
C HIS A 614 43.93 -27.06 -22.85
N SER A 615 43.52 -27.06 -24.10
CA SER A 615 42.21 -27.27 -24.70
C SER A 615 41.60 -28.62 -24.37
N GLY A 616 40.28 -28.68 -24.31
CA GLY A 616 39.55 -29.94 -24.38
C GLY A 616 38.04 -29.79 -24.12
N ASN A 617 37.27 -29.82 -25.18
CA ASN A 617 35.82 -29.96 -25.20
C ASN A 617 35.32 -31.15 -24.36
N ALA A 618 34.21 -30.98 -23.67
CA ALA A 618 33.08 -31.91 -23.75
C ALA A 618 31.85 -31.34 -23.04
N LEU A 619 30.77 -31.28 -23.75
CA LEU A 619 29.40 -31.14 -23.30
C LEU A 619 29.07 -32.19 -22.22
N HIS A 620 28.42 -31.77 -21.15
CA HIS A 620 27.32 -32.52 -20.56
C HIS A 620 26.37 -31.57 -19.84
N THR A 621 25.22 -31.42 -20.43
CA THR A 621 23.94 -31.08 -19.81
C THR A 621 23.66 -32.13 -18.74
N ASP A 622 23.49 -31.63 -17.49
CA ASP A 622 22.62 -32.16 -16.45
C ASP A 622 23.03 -31.52 -15.09
N ILE A 623 22.39 -30.46 -14.70
CA ILE A 623 22.12 -30.04 -13.30
C ILE A 623 21.10 -28.88 -13.39
N LEU A 624 19.88 -29.24 -13.62
CA LEU A 624 18.72 -28.41 -13.34
C LEU A 624 17.76 -29.29 -12.54
N HIS A 625 17.88 -29.24 -11.22
CA HIS A 625 16.84 -29.47 -10.24
C HIS A 625 17.49 -29.67 -8.86
N GLN A 626 17.52 -28.62 -8.12
CA GLN A 626 17.39 -28.57 -6.65
C GLN A 626 18.07 -27.32 -6.10
N SER A 627 17.30 -26.33 -5.93
CA SER A 627 17.38 -25.27 -4.92
C SER A 627 16.61 -24.05 -5.40
N HIS A 628 15.31 -24.19 -5.55
CA HIS A 628 14.45 -23.06 -5.87
C HIS A 628 13.79 -22.51 -4.61
N ASN A 629 14.18 -21.32 -4.27
CA ASN A 629 13.35 -20.22 -3.81
C ASN A 629 12.69 -20.27 -2.45
N LYS A 630 13.22 -19.52 -1.54
CA LYS A 630 12.48 -19.19 -0.30
C LYS A 630 12.41 -17.71 0.06
N ILE A 631 12.46 -16.74 -0.86
CA ILE A 631 12.42 -15.31 -0.43
C ILE A 631 11.64 -14.36 -1.36
N LEU A 632 10.75 -14.77 -2.21
CA LEU A 632 9.89 -13.80 -2.88
C LEU A 632 8.41 -14.06 -2.63
#